data_b0f7bfa89479ec1ff455cdae00c521b2
#
_entry.id   b0f7bfa89479ec1ff455cdae00c521b2
#
_cell.length_a   1.000
_cell.length_b   1.000
_cell.length_c   1.000
_cell.angle_alpha   90.00
_cell.angle_beta   90.00
_cell.angle_gamma   90.00
#
_symmetry.space_group_name_H-M   'P 1'
#
loop_
_entity.id
_entity.type
_entity.pdbx_description
1 polymer ?
#
loop_
_entity_poly.entity_id
_entity_poly.type
_entity_poly.pdbx_seq_one_letter_code
_entity_poly.pdbx_strand_id
1 'polypeptide(L)'
;MTIMDDQPPGNMSLDLVEFCAALYNYCTYDRDTLLWFIFHLFDEDDSGTLEALEFKDLISFVYCRPLTPTVQALVEKHGVAPTGFISRDQFVKRCREAPLLVAPAFELQRALHETVLGTKFWREHAETRTGRTRADNEDVLLNEFRKMDKAYQPGGHLCYLGEELRKREVIDE
;
A
#
# COMPACT_ATOMS: atom_id res chain seq x y z
N MET A 1 7.76 5.53 6.32
CA MET A 1 7.51 6.45 5.19
C MET A 1 6.01 6.55 5.03
N THR A 2 5.42 7.48 5.75
CA THR A 2 3.97 7.70 5.81
C THR A 2 3.52 8.25 4.47
N ILE A 3 2.46 7.67 3.90
CA ILE A 3 1.71 8.30 2.83
C ILE A 3 1.01 9.46 3.52
N MET A 4 1.60 10.65 3.47
CA MET A 4 1.03 11.81 4.12
C MET A 4 0.00 12.44 3.21
N ASP A 5 -1.20 12.56 3.71
CA ASP A 5 -2.13 13.59 3.33
C ASP A 5 -1.46 14.94 3.69
N ASP A 6 -1.02 15.69 2.67
CA ASP A 6 -0.40 17.01 2.84
C ASP A 6 -1.47 18.08 3.20
N GLN A 7 -2.73 17.67 3.37
CA GLN A 7 -3.84 18.55 3.76
C GLN A 7 -3.88 18.80 5.27
N PRO A 8 -4.43 19.92 5.72
CA PRO A 8 -4.55 20.21 7.14
C PRO A 8 -5.35 19.11 7.87
N PRO A 9 -5.02 18.81 9.12
CA PRO A 9 -5.67 17.76 9.89
C PRO A 9 -7.19 17.95 9.93
N GLY A 10 -7.92 16.99 9.37
CA GLY A 10 -9.38 16.99 9.25
C GLY A 10 -9.94 16.75 7.84
N ASN A 11 -9.10 16.78 6.80
CA ASN A 11 -9.52 16.36 5.46
C ASN A 11 -9.05 14.92 5.21
N MET A 12 -9.94 13.96 5.39
CA MET A 12 -9.69 12.53 5.13
C MET A 12 -9.82 12.16 3.63
N SER A 13 -9.60 13.13 2.71
CA SER A 13 -9.66 12.89 1.27
C SER A 13 -8.25 12.81 0.68
N LEU A 14 -7.92 11.67 0.10
CA LEU A 14 -6.74 11.53 -0.76
C LEU A 14 -7.02 12.23 -2.10
N ASP A 15 -6.08 13.06 -2.54
CA ASP A 15 -6.12 13.55 -3.90
C ASP A 15 -5.61 12.49 -4.90
N LEU A 16 -5.75 12.77 -6.19
CA LEU A 16 -5.34 11.82 -7.23
C LEU A 16 -3.84 11.53 -7.22
N VAL A 17 -3.01 12.51 -6.92
CA VAL A 17 -1.54 12.35 -6.90
C VAL A 17 -1.13 11.49 -5.70
N GLU A 18 -1.70 11.76 -4.54
CA GLU A 18 -1.48 10.96 -3.32
C GLU A 18 -1.93 9.51 -3.52
N PHE A 19 -3.10 9.32 -4.14
CA PHE A 19 -3.58 7.98 -4.49
C PHE A 19 -2.63 7.26 -5.45
N CYS A 20 -2.16 7.94 -6.52
CA CYS A 20 -1.21 7.36 -7.46
C CYS A 20 0.13 7.02 -6.80
N ALA A 21 0.63 7.88 -5.92
CA ALA A 21 1.85 7.62 -5.16
C ALA A 21 1.70 6.41 -4.23
N ALA A 22 0.56 6.32 -3.53
CA ALA A 22 0.23 5.20 -2.68
C ALA A 22 0.18 3.87 -3.46
N LEU A 23 -0.53 3.87 -4.59
CA LEU A 23 -0.66 2.71 -5.46
C LEU A 23 0.69 2.27 -6.03
N TYR A 24 1.49 3.24 -6.53
CA TYR A 24 2.83 2.96 -7.05
C TYR A 24 3.74 2.34 -5.98
N ASN A 25 3.76 2.94 -4.81
CA ASN A 25 4.55 2.45 -3.69
C ASN A 25 4.14 1.02 -3.33
N TYR A 26 2.84 0.79 -3.13
CA TYR A 26 2.32 -0.53 -2.77
C TYR A 26 2.64 -1.60 -3.82
N CYS A 27 2.49 -1.27 -5.10
CA CYS A 27 2.75 -2.19 -6.20
C CYS A 27 4.25 -2.43 -6.48
N THR A 28 5.14 -1.52 -6.09
CA THR A 28 6.58 -1.66 -6.32
C THR A 28 7.37 -2.11 -5.09
N TYR A 29 6.73 -2.23 -3.92
CA TYR A 29 7.39 -2.78 -2.73
C TYR A 29 7.77 -4.24 -2.96
N ASP A 30 9.00 -4.59 -2.61
CA ASP A 30 9.38 -5.97 -2.40
C ASP A 30 8.71 -6.53 -1.13
N ARG A 31 8.90 -7.83 -0.91
CA ARG A 31 8.24 -8.52 0.20
C ARG A 31 8.55 -7.90 1.57
N ASP A 32 9.78 -7.58 1.82
CA ASP A 32 10.20 -7.07 3.13
C ASP A 32 9.75 -5.63 3.32
N THR A 33 9.87 -4.80 2.29
CA THR A 33 9.38 -3.42 2.30
C THR A 33 7.87 -3.37 2.50
N LEU A 34 7.10 -4.28 1.89
CA LEU A 34 5.65 -4.35 2.12
C LEU A 34 5.32 -4.75 3.56
N LEU A 35 6.06 -5.71 4.15
CA LEU A 35 5.91 -6.07 5.55
C LEU A 35 6.25 -4.90 6.50
N TRP A 36 7.30 -4.14 6.19
CA TRP A 36 7.63 -2.93 6.95
C TRP A 36 6.56 -1.86 6.83
N PHE A 37 6.03 -1.66 5.64
CA PHE A 37 4.91 -0.75 5.43
C PHE A 37 3.69 -1.14 6.25
N ILE A 38 3.29 -2.42 6.22
CA ILE A 38 2.17 -2.95 7.02
C ILE A 38 2.44 -2.75 8.52
N PHE A 39 3.66 -3.02 8.99
CA PHE A 39 4.05 -2.80 10.38
C PHE A 39 3.84 -1.33 10.80
N HIS A 40 4.37 -0.38 10.03
CA HIS A 40 4.27 1.05 10.33
C HIS A 40 2.85 1.61 10.26
N LEU A 41 1.93 0.98 9.54
CA LEU A 41 0.52 1.39 9.54
C LEU A 41 -0.17 1.17 10.90
N PHE A 42 0.36 0.26 11.72
CA PHE A 42 -0.22 -0.14 13.00
C PHE A 42 0.64 0.19 14.21
N ASP A 43 1.85 0.67 14.01
CA ASP A 43 2.73 1.26 15.02
C ASP A 43 2.28 2.72 15.20
N GLU A 44 1.16 2.93 15.92
CA GLU A 44 0.48 4.24 15.99
C GLU A 44 1.29 5.30 16.74
N ASP A 45 2.07 4.86 17.71
CA ASP A 45 2.90 5.73 18.55
C ASP A 45 4.36 5.85 18.07
N ASP A 46 4.67 5.23 16.90
CA ASP A 46 6.02 5.17 16.30
C ASP A 46 7.09 4.64 17.29
N SER A 47 6.68 3.69 18.14
CA SER A 47 7.54 3.07 19.16
C SER A 47 8.58 2.11 18.56
N GLY A 48 8.39 1.71 17.30
CA GLY A 48 9.18 0.67 16.63
C GLY A 48 8.82 -0.74 17.07
N THR A 49 7.70 -0.89 17.79
CA THR A 49 7.16 -2.18 18.26
C THR A 49 5.65 -2.22 18.10
N LEU A 50 5.07 -3.41 17.87
CA LEU A 50 3.63 -3.61 17.93
C LEU A 50 3.24 -4.28 19.25
N GLU A 51 2.32 -3.67 19.95
CA GLU A 51 1.67 -4.27 21.10
C GLU A 51 0.62 -5.31 20.68
N ALA A 52 0.07 -6.03 21.66
CA ALA A 52 -0.89 -7.09 21.41
C ALA A 52 -2.17 -6.58 20.71
N LEU A 53 -2.64 -5.38 21.04
CA LEU A 53 -3.82 -4.77 20.42
C LEU A 53 -3.52 -4.35 18.98
N GLU A 54 -2.45 -3.60 18.77
CA GLU A 54 -2.01 -3.15 17.43
C GLU A 54 -1.79 -4.33 16.48
N PHE A 55 -1.13 -5.41 16.97
CA PHE A 55 -0.96 -6.63 16.17
C PHE A 55 -2.31 -7.27 15.81
N LYS A 56 -3.26 -7.32 16.74
CA LYS A 56 -4.59 -7.86 16.50
C LYS A 56 -5.37 -7.02 15.50
N ASP A 57 -5.29 -5.69 15.60
CA ASP A 57 -5.95 -4.75 14.72
C ASP A 57 -5.35 -4.81 13.32
N LEU A 58 -4.03 -4.95 13.20
CA LEU A 58 -3.34 -5.24 11.95
C LEU A 58 -3.92 -6.47 11.26
N ILE A 59 -3.97 -7.60 11.94
CA ILE A 59 -4.47 -8.84 11.36
C ILE A 59 -5.95 -8.71 10.96
N SER A 60 -6.76 -8.09 11.81
CA SER A 60 -8.18 -7.86 11.54
C SER A 60 -8.40 -6.97 10.33
N PHE A 61 -7.61 -5.92 10.19
CA PHE A 61 -7.63 -5.00 9.06
C PHE A 61 -7.22 -5.70 7.76
N VAL A 62 -6.09 -6.39 7.76
CA VAL A 62 -5.57 -7.10 6.56
C VAL A 62 -6.58 -8.11 6.03
N TYR A 63 -7.31 -8.78 6.92
CA TYR A 63 -8.32 -9.75 6.50
C TYR A 63 -9.66 -9.13 6.11
N CYS A 64 -10.01 -7.95 6.60
CA CYS A 64 -11.29 -7.25 6.34
C CYS A 64 -12.55 -8.14 6.55
N ARG A 65 -12.43 -9.25 7.28
CA ARG A 65 -13.48 -10.25 7.53
C ARG A 65 -13.13 -11.09 8.76
N PRO A 66 -14.09 -11.82 9.35
CA PRO A 66 -13.81 -12.74 10.44
C PRO A 66 -12.71 -13.73 10.07
N LEU A 67 -11.76 -13.91 10.98
CA LEU A 67 -10.65 -14.82 10.78
C LEU A 67 -11.11 -16.27 10.73
N THR A 68 -10.57 -17.06 9.81
CA THR A 68 -10.79 -18.49 9.79
C THR A 68 -10.13 -19.17 10.99
N PRO A 69 -10.59 -20.35 11.44
CA PRO A 69 -9.97 -21.07 12.56
C PRO A 69 -8.46 -21.30 12.37
N THR A 70 -8.03 -21.54 11.14
CA THR A 70 -6.60 -21.70 10.80
C THR A 70 -5.81 -20.42 11.07
N VAL A 71 -6.33 -19.26 10.66
CA VAL A 71 -5.66 -17.97 10.88
C VAL A 71 -5.70 -17.62 12.37
N GLN A 72 -6.80 -17.88 13.05
CA GLN A 72 -6.89 -17.69 14.51
C GLN A 72 -5.82 -18.49 15.25
N ALA A 73 -5.64 -19.76 14.92
CA ALA A 73 -4.59 -20.60 15.50
C ALA A 73 -3.17 -20.07 15.21
N LEU A 74 -2.95 -19.48 14.03
CA LEU A 74 -1.68 -18.83 13.71
C LEU A 74 -1.47 -17.54 14.51
N VAL A 75 -2.50 -16.73 14.68
CA VAL A 75 -2.46 -15.54 15.54
C VAL A 75 -2.16 -15.91 16.98
N GLU A 76 -2.78 -16.96 17.52
CA GLU A 76 -2.50 -17.46 18.87
C GLU A 76 -1.05 -17.95 19.01
N LYS A 77 -0.53 -18.64 18.00
CA LYS A 77 0.82 -19.20 18.02
C LYS A 77 1.91 -18.16 17.79
N HIS A 78 1.70 -17.23 16.85
CA HIS A 78 2.70 -16.26 16.40
C HIS A 78 2.40 -14.84 16.87
N GLY A 79 1.29 -14.62 17.53
CA GLY A 79 0.86 -13.32 18.03
C GLY A 79 1.69 -12.81 19.20
N VAL A 80 1.26 -11.69 19.73
CA VAL A 80 1.90 -11.02 20.86
C VAL A 80 1.17 -11.40 22.14
N ALA A 81 1.93 -11.73 23.19
CA ALA A 81 1.35 -11.97 24.51
C ALA A 81 0.61 -10.68 25.00
N PRO A 82 -0.42 -10.80 25.88
CA PRO A 82 -1.23 -9.65 26.28
C PRO A 82 -0.45 -8.47 26.86
N THR A 83 0.71 -8.72 27.46
CA THR A 83 1.61 -7.70 28.02
C THR A 83 2.92 -7.58 27.24
N GLY A 84 2.97 -8.14 26.05
CA GLY A 84 4.17 -8.19 25.25
C GLY A 84 4.10 -7.24 24.04
N PHE A 85 5.22 -7.16 23.36
CA PHE A 85 5.38 -6.44 22.12
C PHE A 85 6.28 -7.22 21.17
N ILE A 86 6.25 -6.90 19.89
CA ILE A 86 7.16 -7.44 18.89
C ILE A 86 7.83 -6.29 18.13
N SER A 87 9.12 -6.39 17.91
CA SER A 87 9.83 -5.46 17.05
C SER A 87 9.54 -5.73 15.57
N ARG A 88 9.84 -4.76 14.73
CA ARG A 88 9.72 -4.88 13.28
C ARG A 88 10.41 -6.14 12.72
N ASP A 89 11.63 -6.44 13.16
CA ASP A 89 12.38 -7.59 12.66
C ASP A 89 11.75 -8.92 13.11
N GLN A 90 11.22 -8.96 14.33
CA GLN A 90 10.47 -10.11 14.82
C GLN A 90 9.15 -10.30 14.06
N PHE A 91 8.46 -9.21 13.72
CA PHE A 91 7.26 -9.24 12.89
C PHE A 91 7.56 -9.83 11.51
N VAL A 92 8.56 -9.30 10.81
CA VAL A 92 8.99 -9.81 9.50
C VAL A 92 9.34 -11.30 9.58
N LYS A 93 10.09 -11.72 10.61
CA LYS A 93 10.44 -13.12 10.82
C LYS A 93 9.18 -13.99 10.99
N ARG A 94 8.24 -13.57 11.84
CA ARG A 94 6.97 -14.31 12.07
C ARG A 94 6.13 -14.41 10.80
N CYS A 95 6.03 -13.34 10.02
CA CYS A 95 5.32 -13.36 8.74
C CYS A 95 5.99 -14.27 7.68
N ARG A 96 7.30 -14.44 7.73
CA ARG A 96 8.01 -15.43 6.89
C ARG A 96 7.74 -16.87 7.32
N GLU A 97 7.67 -17.14 8.64
CA GLU A 97 7.37 -18.45 9.21
C GLU A 97 5.88 -18.82 9.04
N ALA A 98 4.99 -17.83 9.10
CA ALA A 98 3.54 -18.00 8.96
C ALA A 98 2.96 -17.00 7.93
N PRO A 99 3.19 -17.19 6.61
CA PRO A 99 2.79 -16.24 5.56
C PRO A 99 1.29 -15.94 5.53
N LEU A 100 0.45 -16.86 6.00
CA LEU A 100 -0.99 -16.67 6.08
C LEU A 100 -1.40 -15.50 6.99
N LEU A 101 -0.57 -15.07 7.93
CA LEU A 101 -0.88 -13.92 8.80
C LEU A 101 -1.17 -12.65 8.00
N VAL A 102 -0.49 -12.46 6.88
CA VAL A 102 -0.57 -11.26 6.03
C VAL A 102 -0.85 -11.58 4.55
N ALA A 103 -1.28 -12.80 4.25
CA ALA A 103 -1.53 -13.25 2.88
C ALA A 103 -2.42 -12.31 2.07
N PRO A 104 -3.53 -11.75 2.60
CA PRO A 104 -4.40 -10.88 1.82
C PRO A 104 -3.72 -9.61 1.30
N ALA A 105 -2.72 -9.08 2.01
CA ALA A 105 -1.96 -7.93 1.52
C ALA A 105 -1.17 -8.27 0.24
N PHE A 106 -0.52 -9.43 0.20
CA PHE A 106 0.18 -9.90 -1.00
C PHE A 106 -0.77 -10.32 -2.12
N GLU A 107 -1.92 -10.87 -1.79
CA GLU A 107 -2.97 -11.19 -2.76
C GLU A 107 -3.51 -9.92 -3.42
N LEU A 108 -3.72 -8.85 -2.64
CA LEU A 108 -4.11 -7.54 -3.16
C LEU A 108 -3.04 -6.97 -4.09
N GLN A 109 -1.76 -6.99 -3.69
CA GLN A 109 -0.67 -6.53 -4.53
C GLN A 109 -0.63 -7.30 -5.86
N ARG A 110 -0.77 -8.62 -5.82
CA ARG A 110 -0.81 -9.47 -7.02
C ARG A 110 -2.02 -9.13 -7.90
N ALA A 111 -3.20 -8.98 -7.32
CA ALA A 111 -4.40 -8.61 -8.07
C ALA A 111 -4.26 -7.24 -8.75
N LEU A 112 -3.66 -6.27 -8.07
CA LEU A 112 -3.34 -4.95 -8.65
C LEU A 112 -2.33 -5.08 -9.81
N HIS A 113 -1.31 -5.91 -9.68
CA HIS A 113 -0.37 -6.18 -10.75
C HIS A 113 -1.03 -6.78 -12.00
N GLU A 114 -2.04 -7.63 -11.82
CA GLU A 114 -2.75 -8.26 -12.92
C GLU A 114 -3.77 -7.32 -13.59
N THR A 115 -4.41 -6.45 -12.81
CA THR A 115 -5.54 -5.63 -13.27
C THR A 115 -5.18 -4.20 -13.64
N VAL A 116 -4.12 -3.64 -13.05
CA VAL A 116 -3.69 -2.24 -13.26
C VAL A 116 -2.33 -2.24 -13.96
N LEU A 117 -2.24 -1.73 -15.17
CA LEU A 117 -1.03 -1.60 -16.00
C LEU A 117 -0.32 -2.92 -16.35
N GLY A 118 -0.67 -4.03 -15.71
CA GLY A 118 -0.14 -5.36 -15.98
C GLY A 118 1.18 -5.69 -15.27
N THR A 119 1.40 -6.99 -15.04
CA THR A 119 2.53 -7.51 -14.25
C THR A 119 3.91 -7.11 -14.80
N LYS A 120 4.05 -6.97 -16.13
CA LYS A 120 5.31 -6.57 -16.75
C LYS A 120 5.71 -5.16 -16.33
N PHE A 121 4.75 -4.21 -16.39
CA PHE A 121 4.97 -2.83 -15.96
C PHE A 121 5.48 -2.75 -14.52
N TRP A 122 4.78 -3.38 -13.59
CA TRP A 122 5.13 -3.33 -12.18
C TRP A 122 6.47 -3.96 -11.85
N ARG A 123 6.82 -5.06 -12.51
CA ARG A 123 8.13 -5.71 -12.34
C ARG A 123 9.27 -4.78 -12.77
N GLU A 124 9.17 -4.18 -13.97
CA GLU A 124 10.20 -3.26 -14.49
C GLU A 124 10.37 -2.04 -13.57
N HIS A 125 9.28 -1.53 -13.01
CA HIS A 125 9.32 -0.38 -12.11
C HIS A 125 9.81 -0.76 -10.70
N ALA A 126 9.53 -1.94 -10.20
CA ALA A 126 10.08 -2.43 -8.93
C ALA A 126 11.60 -2.59 -9.01
N GLU A 127 12.14 -3.13 -10.13
CA GLU A 127 13.58 -3.27 -10.36
C GLU A 127 14.29 -1.90 -10.42
N THR A 128 13.63 -0.87 -10.93
CA THR A 128 14.20 0.48 -11.09
C THR A 128 13.91 1.42 -9.92
N ARG A 129 13.15 0.98 -8.91
CA ARG A 129 12.75 1.80 -7.76
C ARG A 129 13.94 2.31 -6.95
N THR A 130 15.02 1.55 -6.88
CA THR A 130 16.20 1.88 -6.11
C THR A 130 16.83 3.17 -6.65
N GLY A 131 16.85 4.24 -5.84
CA GLY A 131 17.44 5.53 -6.20
C GLY A 131 16.48 6.58 -6.76
N ARG A 132 15.18 6.30 -6.86
CA ARG A 132 14.17 7.31 -7.25
C ARG A 132 13.66 8.10 -6.05
N THR A 133 13.36 9.37 -6.27
CA THR A 133 12.67 10.22 -5.29
C THR A 133 11.16 9.93 -5.27
N ARG A 134 10.45 10.47 -4.28
CA ARG A 134 8.96 10.40 -4.23
C ARG A 134 8.35 11.05 -5.47
N ALA A 135 8.81 12.24 -5.84
CA ALA A 135 8.32 12.97 -7.01
C ALA A 135 8.49 12.16 -8.31
N ASP A 136 9.66 11.53 -8.52
CA ASP A 136 9.89 10.68 -9.69
C ASP A 136 8.88 9.52 -9.79
N ASN A 137 8.48 8.95 -8.66
CA ASN A 137 7.53 7.84 -8.61
C ASN A 137 6.09 8.31 -8.89
N GLU A 138 5.71 9.50 -8.42
CA GLU A 138 4.41 10.13 -8.69
C GLU A 138 4.27 10.42 -10.19
N ASP A 139 5.27 11.02 -10.80
CA ASP A 139 5.29 11.34 -12.23
C ASP A 139 5.16 10.11 -13.14
N VAL A 140 5.74 8.97 -12.75
CA VAL A 140 5.63 7.74 -13.54
C VAL A 140 4.18 7.32 -13.71
N LEU A 141 3.42 7.23 -12.61
CA LEU A 141 2.02 6.81 -12.68
C LEU A 141 1.12 7.83 -13.35
N LEU A 142 1.30 9.11 -13.03
CA LEU A 142 0.54 10.17 -13.67
C LEU A 142 0.74 10.17 -15.19
N ASN A 143 1.97 9.97 -15.66
CA ASN A 143 2.25 9.87 -17.09
C ASN A 143 1.61 8.63 -17.73
N GLU A 144 1.57 7.48 -17.05
CA GLU A 144 0.89 6.30 -17.56
C GLU A 144 -0.64 6.50 -17.61
N PHE A 145 -1.24 7.10 -16.59
CA PHE A 145 -2.66 7.44 -16.63
C PHE A 145 -2.99 8.45 -17.72
N ARG A 146 -2.14 9.48 -17.96
CA ARG A 146 -2.29 10.42 -19.08
C ARG A 146 -2.23 9.72 -20.44
N LYS A 147 -1.37 8.72 -20.60
CA LYS A 147 -1.32 7.91 -21.84
C LYS A 147 -2.58 7.10 -22.04
N MET A 148 -3.10 6.48 -20.97
CA MET A 148 -4.35 5.71 -21.00
C MET A 148 -5.55 6.60 -21.34
N ASP A 149 -5.64 7.79 -20.74
CA ASP A 149 -6.71 8.77 -21.02
C ASP A 149 -6.71 9.22 -22.48
N LYS A 150 -5.52 9.47 -23.08
CA LYS A 150 -5.40 9.80 -24.51
C LYS A 150 -5.78 8.67 -25.45
N ALA A 151 -5.62 7.42 -25.02
CA ALA A 151 -5.99 6.23 -25.79
C ALA A 151 -7.47 5.86 -25.66
N TYR A 152 -8.17 6.44 -24.69
CA TYR A 152 -9.55 6.10 -24.37
C TYR A 152 -10.54 6.98 -25.12
N GLN A 153 -11.48 6.36 -25.80
CA GLN A 153 -12.56 7.07 -26.52
C GLN A 153 -13.57 7.67 -25.53
N PRO A 154 -14.15 8.86 -25.78
CA PRO A 154 -15.07 9.51 -24.86
C PRO A 154 -16.32 8.69 -24.63
N GLY A 155 -16.56 8.31 -23.38
CA GLY A 155 -17.74 7.55 -22.93
C GLY A 155 -17.50 6.56 -21.79
N GLY A 156 -16.27 6.37 -21.31
CA GLY A 156 -15.94 5.48 -20.21
C GLY A 156 -15.54 6.17 -18.90
N HIS A 157 -15.50 5.42 -17.83
CA HIS A 157 -15.24 5.88 -16.47
C HIS A 157 -13.88 6.61 -16.27
N LEU A 158 -12.92 6.46 -17.18
CA LEU A 158 -11.63 7.16 -17.16
C LEU A 158 -11.71 8.65 -17.57
N CYS A 159 -12.84 9.09 -18.13
CA CYS A 159 -13.06 10.49 -18.50
C CYS A 159 -12.95 11.44 -17.29
N TYR A 160 -13.32 10.97 -16.11
CA TYR A 160 -13.24 11.73 -14.85
C TYR A 160 -11.79 12.02 -14.42
N LEU A 161 -10.92 11.03 -14.58
CA LEU A 161 -9.47 11.14 -14.29
C LEU A 161 -8.79 12.17 -15.21
N GLY A 162 -9.12 12.15 -16.49
CA GLY A 162 -8.55 13.09 -17.47
C GLY A 162 -8.97 14.54 -17.25
N GLU A 163 -10.14 14.81 -16.68
CA GLU A 163 -10.60 16.16 -16.33
C GLU A 163 -9.85 16.72 -15.12
N GLU A 164 -9.60 15.90 -14.10
CA GLU A 164 -8.84 16.32 -12.90
C GLU A 164 -7.37 16.61 -13.24
N LEU A 165 -6.74 15.77 -14.07
CA LEU A 165 -5.36 16.00 -14.53
C LEU A 165 -5.23 17.28 -15.35
N ARG A 166 -6.21 17.61 -16.21
CA ARG A 166 -6.23 18.84 -16.99
C ARG A 166 -6.39 20.11 -16.14
N LYS A 167 -7.15 20.05 -15.04
CA LYS A 167 -7.31 21.19 -14.12
C LYS A 167 -5.99 21.57 -13.44
N ARG A 168 -5.10 20.61 -13.19
CA ARG A 168 -3.78 20.87 -12.58
C ARG A 168 -2.77 21.49 -13.54
N GLU A 169 -2.80 21.11 -14.82
CA GLU A 169 -1.92 21.74 -15.84
C GLU A 169 -2.19 23.24 -16.03
N VAL A 170 -3.39 23.72 -15.67
CA VAL A 170 -3.77 25.15 -15.77
C VAL A 170 -3.34 25.98 -14.55
N ILE A 171 -2.94 25.32 -13.45
CA ILE A 171 -2.53 26.01 -12.22
C ILE A 171 -1.01 26.26 -12.19
N ASP A 172 -0.24 25.53 -13.00
CA ASP A 172 1.23 25.64 -13.09
C ASP A 172 1.72 26.56 -14.22
N GLU A 173 0.83 27.27 -14.94
CA GLU A 173 1.14 28.37 -15.86
C GLU A 173 0.84 29.77 -15.21
#